data_e0e7ecdbe4e9ef08ebd2a8585f65d578
#
_entry.id   e0e7ecdbe4e9ef08ebd2a8585f65d578
#
_cell.length_a   1.000
_cell.length_b   1.000
_cell.length_c   1.000
_cell.angle_alpha   90.00
_cell.angle_beta   90.00
_cell.angle_gamma   90.00
#
_symmetry.space_group_name_H-M   'P 1'
#
loop_
_entity.id
_entity.type
_entity.pdbx_description
1 polymer ?
#
loop_
_entity_poly.entity_id
_entity_poly.type
_entity_poly.pdbx_seq_one_letter_code
_entity_poly.pdbx_strand_id
1 'polypeptide(L)'
;LCADQGIGVVPWSPLARGRLTRAWVEKPTTVRGGSDPWGAGVYAASKAADKAVVDRVGEVAERLGVPRPQVALAWLLHQTVVTAPIVGATKPHHLEEAVAALAVELPEAELAALEAPYLPHVVAGID
;
A
#
# COMPACT_ATOMS: atom_id res chain seq x y z
N LEU A 1 19.06 -3.60 -7.61
CA LEU A 1 19.65 -2.66 -8.56
C LEU A 1 19.70 -1.24 -7.98
N CYS A 2 18.56 -0.62 -7.62
CA CYS A 2 18.54 0.77 -7.14
C CYS A 2 19.44 0.99 -5.92
N ALA A 3 19.35 0.13 -4.91
CA ALA A 3 20.22 0.21 -3.73
C ALA A 3 21.71 0.05 -4.08
N ASP A 4 22.06 -0.87 -4.98
CA ASP A 4 23.43 -1.11 -5.43
C ASP A 4 24.01 0.08 -6.20
N GLN A 5 23.18 0.77 -6.99
CA GLN A 5 23.58 1.92 -7.82
C GLN A 5 23.39 3.29 -7.13
N GLY A 6 22.95 3.32 -5.88
CA GLY A 6 22.68 4.57 -5.16
C GLY A 6 21.51 5.38 -5.75
N ILE A 7 20.55 4.72 -6.39
CA ILE A 7 19.38 5.34 -7.01
C ILE A 7 18.22 5.32 -6.03
N GLY A 8 17.69 6.49 -5.70
CA GLY A 8 16.48 6.61 -4.88
C GLY A 8 15.22 6.17 -5.66
N VAL A 9 14.29 5.54 -4.97
CA VAL A 9 13.03 5.07 -5.55
C VAL A 9 11.88 5.95 -5.11
N VAL A 10 11.04 6.34 -6.07
CA VAL A 10 9.84 7.17 -5.83
C VAL A 10 8.60 6.38 -6.29
N PRO A 11 8.05 5.49 -5.45
CA PRO A 11 6.92 4.65 -5.85
C PRO A 11 5.63 5.46 -5.98
N TRP A 12 4.90 5.23 -7.07
CA TRP A 12 3.57 5.78 -7.29
C TRP A 12 2.46 4.83 -6.78
N SER A 13 1.26 5.35 -6.58
CA SER A 13 0.13 4.58 -6.04
C SER A 13 0.44 3.77 -4.76
N PRO A 14 1.06 4.38 -3.74
CA PRO A 14 1.53 3.67 -2.55
C PRO A 14 0.41 2.97 -1.77
N LEU A 15 -0.83 3.39 -1.96
CA LEU A 15 -2.02 2.82 -1.34
C LEU A 15 -2.79 1.86 -2.28
N ALA A 16 -2.14 1.37 -3.34
CA ALA A 16 -2.73 0.45 -4.30
C ALA A 16 -4.12 0.92 -4.79
N ARG A 17 -4.21 2.20 -5.20
CA ARG A 17 -5.45 2.85 -5.67
C ARG A 17 -6.60 2.79 -4.63
N GLY A 18 -6.25 2.79 -3.34
CA GLY A 18 -7.18 2.76 -2.22
C GLY A 18 -7.53 1.36 -1.71
N ARG A 19 -6.93 0.29 -2.23
CA ARG A 19 -7.12 -1.08 -1.70
C ARG A 19 -6.57 -1.23 -0.29
N LEU A 20 -5.46 -0.58 0.03
CA LEU A 20 -4.82 -0.61 1.35
C LEU A 20 -5.43 0.38 2.35
N THR A 21 -6.48 1.12 1.98
CA THR A 21 -7.10 2.13 2.88
C THR A 21 -8.30 1.60 3.66
N ARG A 22 -8.79 0.40 3.34
CA ARG A 22 -10.02 -0.17 3.91
C ARG A 22 -9.98 -1.69 3.93
N ALA A 23 -10.95 -2.31 4.57
CA ALA A 23 -11.16 -3.74 4.48
C ALA A 23 -11.41 -4.19 3.04
N TRP A 24 -11.08 -5.43 2.74
CA TRP A 24 -11.33 -6.01 1.43
C TRP A 24 -12.81 -5.99 1.06
N VAL A 25 -13.10 -5.59 -0.16
CA VAL A 25 -14.44 -5.66 -0.75
C VAL A 25 -14.37 -6.29 -2.14
N GLU A 26 -15.29 -7.19 -2.43
CA GLU A 26 -15.33 -7.90 -3.71
C GLU A 26 -15.71 -6.99 -4.88
N LYS A 27 -16.56 -5.99 -4.61
CA LYS A 27 -16.99 -5.00 -5.60
C LYS A 27 -16.56 -3.60 -5.18
N PRO A 28 -16.14 -2.77 -6.14
CA PRO A 28 -15.79 -1.39 -5.83
C PRO A 28 -16.97 -0.64 -5.18
N THR A 29 -16.69 0.00 -4.04
CA THR A 29 -17.68 0.80 -3.30
C THR A 29 -17.46 2.31 -3.46
N THR A 30 -16.43 2.71 -4.20
CA THR A 30 -16.09 4.12 -4.43
C THR A 30 -16.30 4.49 -5.89
N VAL A 31 -16.61 5.77 -6.13
CA VAL A 31 -16.74 6.34 -7.48
C VAL A 31 -15.52 6.01 -8.33
N ARG A 32 -14.31 6.23 -7.82
CA ARG A 32 -13.07 5.90 -8.51
C ARG A 32 -12.91 4.41 -8.80
N GLY A 33 -13.25 3.55 -7.84
CA GLY A 33 -13.15 2.10 -8.05
C GLY A 33 -14.11 1.58 -9.12
N GLY A 34 -15.27 2.20 -9.29
CA GLY A 34 -16.23 1.86 -10.34
C GLY A 34 -15.88 2.43 -11.72
N SER A 35 -15.03 3.49 -11.78
CA SER A 35 -14.66 4.20 -13.01
C SER A 35 -13.21 3.96 -13.46
N ASP A 36 -12.51 2.96 -12.88
CA ASP A 36 -11.10 2.67 -13.12
C ASP A 36 -10.88 1.28 -13.74
N PRO A 37 -11.15 1.11 -15.04
CA PRO A 37 -10.97 -0.18 -15.72
C PRO A 37 -9.51 -0.61 -15.77
N TRP A 38 -8.56 0.33 -15.85
CA TRP A 38 -7.13 0.02 -15.84
C TRP A 38 -6.70 -0.60 -14.50
N GLY A 39 -7.08 0.01 -13.38
CA GLY A 39 -6.79 -0.55 -12.06
C GLY A 39 -7.45 -1.92 -11.84
N ALA A 40 -8.65 -2.14 -12.38
CA ALA A 40 -9.29 -3.45 -12.34
C ALA A 40 -8.46 -4.52 -13.09
N GLY A 41 -7.90 -4.17 -14.26
CA GLY A 41 -7.04 -5.06 -15.05
C GLY A 41 -5.73 -5.40 -14.33
N VAL A 42 -5.03 -4.39 -13.82
CA VAL A 42 -3.73 -4.56 -13.12
C VAL A 42 -3.81 -5.54 -11.96
N TYR A 43 -4.89 -5.50 -11.17
CA TYR A 43 -5.05 -6.34 -9.97
C TYR A 43 -5.89 -7.61 -10.19
N ALA A 44 -6.28 -7.92 -11.42
CA ALA A 44 -7.17 -9.05 -11.69
C ALA A 44 -6.53 -10.40 -11.36
N ALA A 45 -5.26 -10.57 -11.74
CA ALA A 45 -4.53 -11.83 -11.60
C ALA A 45 -4.06 -12.10 -10.17
N SER A 46 -3.83 -11.06 -9.35
CA SER A 46 -3.30 -11.16 -7.99
C SER A 46 -4.35 -11.08 -6.89
N LYS A 47 -5.64 -11.05 -7.24
CA LYS A 47 -6.76 -10.74 -6.34
C LYS A 47 -6.74 -11.52 -5.01
N ALA A 48 -6.46 -12.81 -5.03
CA ALA A 48 -6.44 -13.63 -3.80
C ALA A 48 -5.23 -13.32 -2.92
N ALA A 49 -4.05 -13.12 -3.52
CA ALA A 49 -2.83 -12.73 -2.83
C ALA A 49 -2.96 -11.31 -2.26
N ASP A 50 -3.50 -10.38 -3.06
CA ASP A 50 -3.75 -9.00 -2.63
C ASP A 50 -4.69 -8.94 -1.42
N LYS A 51 -5.73 -9.80 -1.40
CA LYS A 51 -6.64 -9.88 -0.26
C LYS A 51 -5.90 -10.23 1.02
N ALA A 52 -5.00 -11.22 0.98
CA ALA A 52 -4.22 -11.61 2.16
C ALA A 52 -3.35 -10.46 2.69
N VAL A 53 -2.76 -9.66 1.78
CA VAL A 53 -2.00 -8.46 2.15
C VAL A 53 -2.92 -7.39 2.76
N VAL A 54 -4.07 -7.10 2.15
CA VAL A 54 -5.05 -6.11 2.67
C VAL A 54 -5.55 -6.50 4.05
N ASP A 55 -5.85 -7.77 4.27
CA ASP A 55 -6.29 -8.28 5.57
C ASP A 55 -5.18 -8.09 6.61
N ARG A 56 -3.93 -8.43 6.27
CA ARG A 56 -2.78 -8.26 7.15
C ARG A 56 -2.51 -6.80 7.50
N VAL A 57 -2.62 -5.88 6.56
CA VAL A 57 -2.52 -4.43 6.84
C VAL A 57 -3.58 -4.01 7.85
N GLY A 58 -4.78 -4.59 7.78
CA GLY A 58 -5.82 -4.35 8.76
C GLY A 58 -5.48 -4.82 10.16
N GLU A 59 -4.98 -6.05 10.28
CA GLU A 59 -4.57 -6.64 11.57
C GLU A 59 -3.45 -5.83 12.24
N VAL A 60 -2.46 -5.40 11.45
CA VAL A 60 -1.36 -4.55 11.95
C VAL A 60 -1.89 -3.18 12.38
N ALA A 61 -2.75 -2.57 11.59
CA ALA A 61 -3.38 -1.29 11.90
C ALA A 61 -4.15 -1.33 13.23
N GLU A 62 -4.90 -2.40 13.47
CA GLU A 62 -5.63 -2.63 14.73
C GLU A 62 -4.67 -2.78 15.91
N ARG A 63 -3.59 -3.57 15.78
CA ARG A 63 -2.60 -3.75 16.85
C ARG A 63 -1.87 -2.46 17.21
N LEU A 64 -1.54 -1.64 16.22
CA LEU A 64 -0.85 -0.37 16.42
C LEU A 64 -1.78 0.80 16.78
N GLY A 65 -3.09 0.62 16.63
CA GLY A 65 -4.08 1.68 16.88
C GLY A 65 -4.01 2.84 15.88
N VAL A 66 -3.57 2.57 14.64
CA VAL A 66 -3.43 3.59 13.58
C VAL A 66 -4.24 3.21 12.34
N PRO A 67 -4.63 4.18 11.49
CA PRO A 67 -5.32 3.89 10.22
C PRO A 67 -4.49 3.03 9.26
N ARG A 68 -5.16 2.17 8.48
CA ARG A 68 -4.53 1.31 7.45
C ARG A 68 -3.62 2.08 6.47
N PRO A 69 -4.02 3.28 5.94
CA PRO A 69 -3.14 4.05 5.06
C PRO A 69 -1.81 4.40 5.70
N GLN A 70 -1.80 4.69 7.00
CA GLN A 70 -0.56 5.02 7.72
C GLN A 70 0.37 3.82 7.81
N VAL A 71 -0.16 2.62 8.08
CA VAL A 71 0.64 1.37 8.09
C VAL A 71 1.26 1.11 6.71
N ALA A 72 0.47 1.22 5.64
CA ALA A 72 0.95 0.99 4.28
C ALA A 72 2.04 2.00 3.86
N LEU A 73 1.87 3.27 4.21
CA LEU A 73 2.88 4.30 3.92
C LEU A 73 4.11 4.15 4.80
N ALA A 74 3.95 3.83 6.09
CA ALA A 74 5.06 3.59 7.00
C ALA A 74 5.92 2.40 6.54
N TRP A 75 5.32 1.31 6.03
CA TRP A 75 6.07 0.20 5.44
C TRP A 75 6.92 0.63 4.25
N LEU A 76 6.39 1.45 3.34
CA LEU A 76 7.17 2.02 2.23
C LEU A 76 8.31 2.91 2.72
N LEU A 77 8.05 3.77 3.68
CA LEU A 77 9.03 4.70 4.25
C LEU A 77 10.13 3.97 5.03
N HIS A 78 9.86 2.77 5.53
CA HIS A 78 10.86 1.91 6.17
C HIS A 78 11.85 1.31 5.16
N GLN A 79 11.49 1.20 3.89
CA GLN A 79 12.39 0.66 2.87
C GLN A 79 13.53 1.63 2.57
N THR A 80 14.76 1.23 2.83
CA THR A 80 15.96 2.10 2.72
C THR A 80 16.18 2.70 1.34
N VAL A 81 15.65 2.07 0.30
CA VAL A 81 15.77 2.53 -1.09
C VAL A 81 14.67 3.53 -1.47
N VAL A 82 13.59 3.61 -0.71
CA VAL A 82 12.48 4.55 -0.99
C VAL A 82 12.84 5.94 -0.51
N THR A 83 12.91 6.87 -1.44
CA THR A 83 13.17 8.30 -1.16
C THR A 83 11.90 9.02 -0.74
N ALA A 84 10.82 8.86 -1.50
CA ALA A 84 9.51 9.46 -1.20
C ALA A 84 8.39 8.78 -1.99
N PRO A 85 7.30 8.33 -1.38
CA PRO A 85 6.13 7.84 -2.11
C PRO A 85 5.32 9.00 -2.68
N ILE A 86 4.73 8.81 -3.90
CA ILE A 86 3.83 9.80 -4.52
C ILE A 86 2.41 9.57 -4.03
N VAL A 87 1.93 10.44 -3.15
CA VAL A 87 0.59 10.36 -2.57
C VAL A 87 -0.40 11.24 -3.33
N GLY A 88 -1.53 10.67 -3.75
CA GLY A 88 -2.67 11.40 -4.30
C GLY A 88 -3.71 11.70 -3.22
N ALA A 89 -3.90 12.97 -2.88
CA ALA A 89 -4.91 13.40 -1.92
C ALA A 89 -6.07 14.13 -2.64
N THR A 90 -7.31 13.68 -2.42
CA THR A 90 -8.52 14.32 -2.93
C THR A 90 -9.31 15.03 -1.84
N LYS A 91 -8.89 14.88 -0.58
CA LYS A 91 -9.48 15.53 0.60
C LYS A 91 -8.36 15.93 1.56
N PRO A 92 -8.52 16.99 2.37
CA PRO A 92 -7.50 17.44 3.32
C PRO A 92 -7.02 16.33 4.26
N HIS A 93 -7.93 15.54 4.84
CA HIS A 93 -7.55 14.45 5.76
C HIS A 93 -6.70 13.36 5.12
N HIS A 94 -6.74 13.14 3.79
CA HIS A 94 -5.83 12.21 3.13
C HIS A 94 -4.37 12.67 3.21
N LEU A 95 -4.14 13.99 3.16
CA LEU A 95 -2.82 14.56 3.32
C LEU A 95 -2.36 14.47 4.78
N GLU A 96 -3.26 14.79 5.71
CA GLU A 96 -2.99 14.70 7.15
C GLU A 96 -2.61 13.27 7.56
N GLU A 97 -3.36 12.25 7.08
CA GLU A 97 -3.05 10.84 7.28
C GLU A 97 -1.70 10.44 6.67
N ALA A 98 -1.39 10.96 5.48
CA ALA A 98 -0.12 10.66 4.83
C ALA A 98 1.08 11.26 5.59
N VAL A 99 0.94 12.47 6.13
CA VAL A 99 1.97 13.10 6.97
C VAL A 99 2.08 12.35 8.31
N ALA A 100 0.98 11.95 8.92
CA ALA A 100 0.98 11.20 10.17
C ALA A 100 1.70 9.84 10.05
N ALA A 101 1.74 9.25 8.86
CA ALA A 101 2.48 8.01 8.61
C ALA A 101 4.00 8.14 8.89
N LEU A 102 4.57 9.35 8.82
CA LEU A 102 5.98 9.61 9.15
C LEU A 102 6.32 9.32 10.62
N ALA A 103 5.34 9.37 11.49
CA ALA A 103 5.51 9.12 12.93
C ALA A 103 5.16 7.67 13.32
N VAL A 104 4.74 6.83 12.38
CA VAL A 104 4.41 5.43 12.66
C VAL A 104 5.68 4.60 12.66
N GLU A 105 6.01 4.06 13.82
CA GLU A 105 7.09 3.08 13.97
C GLU A 105 6.53 1.67 13.74
N LEU A 106 7.19 0.91 12.87
CA LEU A 106 6.87 -0.50 12.61
C LEU A 106 7.94 -1.38 13.27
N PRO A 107 7.62 -2.05 14.38
CA PRO A 107 8.52 -3.06 14.95
C PRO A 107 8.84 -4.17 13.95
N GLU A 108 10.00 -4.81 14.07
CA GLU A 108 10.45 -5.88 13.15
C GLU A 108 9.41 -7.01 13.01
N ALA A 109 8.73 -7.36 14.09
CA ALA A 109 7.66 -8.36 14.07
C ALA A 109 6.48 -7.94 13.18
N GLU A 110 6.12 -6.65 13.15
CA GLU A 110 5.05 -6.13 12.31
C GLU A 110 5.48 -6.02 10.85
N LEU A 111 6.75 -5.65 10.59
CA LEU A 111 7.32 -5.70 9.23
C LEU A 111 7.27 -7.11 8.67
N ALA A 112 7.78 -8.08 9.42
CA ALA A 112 7.72 -9.49 9.02
C ALA A 112 6.28 -9.99 8.82
N ALA A 113 5.35 -9.55 9.68
CA ALA A 113 3.94 -9.87 9.54
C ALA A 113 3.33 -9.30 8.25
N LEU A 114 3.65 -8.05 7.89
CA LEU A 114 3.17 -7.40 6.66
C LEU A 114 3.69 -8.10 5.40
N GLU A 115 4.92 -8.58 5.43
CA GLU A 115 5.59 -9.21 4.28
C GLU A 115 5.22 -10.69 4.10
N ALA A 116 4.87 -11.38 5.18
CA ALA A 116 4.57 -12.83 5.16
C ALA A 116 3.52 -13.27 4.12
N PRO A 117 2.42 -12.54 3.86
CA PRO A 117 1.43 -12.93 2.86
C PRO A 117 1.82 -12.59 1.41
N TYR A 118 2.94 -11.87 1.19
CA TYR A 118 3.33 -11.44 -0.15
C TYR A 118 3.79 -12.63 -1.00
N LEU A 119 3.18 -12.76 -2.17
CA LEU A 119 3.59 -13.73 -3.18
C LEU A 119 4.10 -12.99 -4.43
N PRO A 120 5.34 -13.26 -4.89
CA PRO A 120 5.84 -12.70 -6.13
C PRO A 120 4.94 -13.06 -7.31
N HIS A 121 4.66 -12.09 -8.15
CA HIS A 121 3.86 -12.29 -9.36
C HIS A 121 4.47 -11.51 -10.54
N VAL A 122 4.01 -11.84 -11.75
CA VAL A 122 4.43 -11.14 -12.96
C VAL A 122 4.03 -9.67 -12.87
N VAL A 123 4.88 -8.79 -13.37
CA VAL A 123 4.57 -7.35 -13.44
C VAL A 123 3.36 -7.16 -14.35
N ALA A 124 2.31 -6.54 -13.83
CA ALA A 124 1.08 -6.27 -14.56
C ALA A 124 1.06 -4.85 -15.14
N GLY A 125 0.38 -4.66 -16.28
CA GLY A 125 0.21 -3.34 -16.90
C GLY A 125 1.40 -2.86 -17.75
N ILE A 126 2.33 -3.75 -18.08
CA ILE A 126 3.43 -3.53 -19.02
C ILE A 126 3.32 -4.66 -20.05
N ASP A 127 2.75 -4.37 -21.20
CA ASP A 127 2.70 -5.25 -22.38
C ASP A 127 3.84 -4.90 -23.37
#